data_ae1b124c0cd6b984e00b1f05231d62b1
#
_entry.id   ae1b124c0cd6b984e00b1f05231d62b1
#
_cell.length_a   1.000
_cell.length_b   1.000
_cell.length_c   1.000
_cell.angle_alpha   90.00
_cell.angle_beta   90.00
_cell.angle_gamma   90.00
#
_symmetry.space_group_name_H-M   'P 1'
#
loop_
_entity.id
_entity.type
_entity.pdbx_description
1 polymer ?
#
loop_
_entity_poly.entity_id
_entity_poly.type
_entity_poly.pdbx_seq_one_letter_code
_entity_poly.pdbx_strand_id
1 'polypeptide(L)'
;INCTVGVVVSGGFDSTVLWHIVFGICQERGQKCIPFTVPKNDGAFHYAGRMLEWSSDYHQTKRRHPWPINADAVTWNREEPEQGHEVQSYLTGGIAEIIKEGYADVVFVGVNEYPPNHEELCDYHTPGPRGLSRDSDAEWQGRKAKDVILNPFADLTKDKIVKLADQLGILEQVSELTHSCVELKRGRCGKCFWCKERKWAFKEAGLTDPGLN
;
A
#
# COMPACT_ATOMS: atom_id res chain seq x y z
N ILE A 1 -15.47 -21.97 -2.54
CA ILE A 1 -15.34 -20.96 -3.61
C ILE A 1 -13.85 -20.63 -3.66
N ASN A 2 -13.17 -20.97 -4.77
CA ASN A 2 -11.75 -20.63 -4.98
C ASN A 2 -11.65 -19.13 -5.33
N CYS A 3 -11.69 -18.25 -4.34
CA CYS A 3 -11.48 -16.83 -4.53
C CYS A 3 -9.98 -16.55 -4.51
N THR A 4 -9.46 -15.90 -5.55
CA THR A 4 -8.09 -15.40 -5.58
C THR A 4 -8.05 -13.99 -5.00
N VAL A 5 -7.26 -13.80 -3.96
CA VAL A 5 -7.08 -12.52 -3.28
C VAL A 5 -5.84 -11.83 -3.84
N GLY A 6 -5.99 -10.60 -4.30
CA GLY A 6 -4.89 -9.72 -4.65
C GLY A 6 -4.57 -8.75 -3.52
N VAL A 7 -3.30 -8.41 -3.32
CA VAL A 7 -2.87 -7.35 -2.40
C VAL A 7 -1.90 -6.44 -3.11
N VAL A 8 -2.17 -5.15 -3.13
CA VAL A 8 -1.25 -4.16 -3.69
C VAL A 8 -0.17 -3.85 -2.67
N VAL A 9 1.07 -4.19 -3.01
CA VAL A 9 2.26 -4.01 -2.18
C VAL A 9 3.19 -2.98 -2.83
N SER A 10 3.36 -1.84 -2.18
CA SER A 10 4.21 -0.74 -2.67
C SER A 10 5.62 -0.73 -2.07
N GLY A 11 5.93 -1.68 -1.17
CA GLY A 11 7.14 -1.65 -0.37
C GLY A 11 7.13 -0.57 0.74
N GLY A 12 6.03 0.14 0.91
CA GLY A 12 5.80 1.08 2.00
C GLY A 12 5.29 0.37 3.26
N PHE A 13 5.34 1.09 4.41
CA PHE A 13 4.97 0.55 5.71
C PHE A 13 3.55 -0.02 5.74
N ASP A 14 2.56 0.77 5.32
CA ASP A 14 1.14 0.42 5.44
C ASP A 14 0.79 -0.81 4.60
N SER A 15 1.24 -0.84 3.34
CA SER A 15 0.99 -1.98 2.44
C SER A 15 1.68 -3.27 2.89
N THR A 16 2.81 -3.16 3.60
CA THR A 16 3.52 -4.31 4.16
C THR A 16 2.79 -4.90 5.35
N VAL A 17 2.29 -4.07 6.27
CA VAL A 17 1.44 -4.52 7.37
C VAL A 17 0.17 -5.18 6.84
N LEU A 18 -0.48 -4.56 5.85
CA LEU A 18 -1.66 -5.14 5.22
C LEU A 18 -1.38 -6.50 4.58
N TRP A 19 -0.28 -6.59 3.82
CA TRP A 19 0.13 -7.86 3.21
C TRP A 19 0.29 -8.96 4.26
N HIS A 20 1.01 -8.68 5.33
CA HIS A 20 1.25 -9.65 6.40
C HIS A 20 -0.06 -10.21 6.97
N ILE A 21 -1.04 -9.33 7.25
CA ILE A 21 -2.35 -9.72 7.79
C ILE A 21 -3.15 -10.55 6.77
N VAL A 22 -3.33 -10.01 5.55
CA VAL A 22 -4.15 -10.66 4.52
C VAL A 22 -3.56 -11.99 4.09
N PHE A 23 -2.23 -12.04 3.92
CA PHE A 23 -1.53 -13.26 3.55
C PHE A 23 -1.65 -14.34 4.63
N GLY A 24 -1.50 -13.96 5.91
CA GLY A 24 -1.69 -14.88 7.04
C GLY A 24 -3.11 -15.48 7.04
N ILE A 25 -4.14 -14.64 6.91
CA ILE A 25 -5.54 -15.09 6.84
C ILE A 25 -5.78 -16.01 5.63
N CYS A 26 -5.23 -15.67 4.48
CA CYS A 26 -5.37 -16.51 3.28
C CYS A 26 -4.68 -17.87 3.46
N GLN A 27 -3.54 -17.91 4.11
CA GLN A 27 -2.83 -19.15 4.44
C GLN A 27 -3.66 -20.07 5.34
N GLU A 28 -4.20 -19.52 6.43
CA GLU A 28 -5.06 -20.25 7.36
C GLU A 28 -6.30 -20.83 6.68
N ARG A 29 -6.82 -20.12 5.68
CA ARG A 29 -8.01 -20.51 4.93
C ARG A 29 -7.73 -21.34 3.68
N GLY A 30 -6.46 -21.61 3.36
CA GLY A 30 -6.07 -22.30 2.12
C GLY A 30 -6.44 -21.51 0.86
N GLN A 31 -6.56 -20.19 0.94
CA GLN A 31 -6.90 -19.32 -0.18
C GLN A 31 -5.65 -18.87 -0.95
N LYS A 32 -5.78 -18.71 -2.26
CA LYS A 32 -4.72 -18.16 -3.10
C LYS A 32 -4.61 -16.66 -2.84
N CYS A 33 -3.40 -16.19 -2.49
CA CYS A 33 -3.08 -14.80 -2.28
C CYS A 33 -1.91 -14.38 -3.19
N ILE A 34 -2.07 -13.28 -3.93
CA ILE A 34 -1.08 -12.80 -4.91
C ILE A 34 -0.70 -11.36 -4.60
N PRO A 35 0.61 -11.05 -4.45
CA PRO A 35 1.09 -9.70 -4.33
C PRO A 35 1.23 -9.03 -5.69
N PHE A 36 0.73 -7.81 -5.82
CA PHE A 36 0.87 -6.98 -7.01
C PHE A 36 1.61 -5.68 -6.67
N THR A 37 2.46 -5.22 -7.56
CA THR A 37 3.12 -3.92 -7.42
C THR A 37 2.97 -3.13 -8.71
N VAL A 38 2.59 -1.85 -8.57
CA VAL A 38 2.66 -0.87 -9.64
C VAL A 38 4.07 -0.30 -9.64
N PRO A 39 4.94 -0.64 -10.61
CA PRO A 39 6.30 -0.12 -10.68
C PRO A 39 6.26 1.39 -10.93
N LYS A 40 7.01 2.13 -10.12
CA LYS A 40 7.23 3.56 -10.24
C LYS A 40 8.72 3.85 -10.11
N ASN A 41 9.10 5.08 -10.45
CA ASN A 41 10.47 5.56 -10.26
C ASN A 41 10.83 5.87 -8.79
N ASP A 42 10.12 5.28 -7.83
CA ASP A 42 10.31 5.44 -6.38
C ASP A 42 10.93 4.20 -5.71
N GLY A 43 11.34 3.20 -6.49
CA GLY A 43 11.91 1.96 -5.97
C GLY A 43 10.89 0.99 -5.36
N ALA A 44 9.58 1.23 -5.52
CA ALA A 44 8.50 0.42 -4.94
C ALA A 44 8.68 -1.08 -5.20
N PHE A 45 9.05 -1.46 -6.43
CA PHE A 45 9.25 -2.86 -6.80
C PHE A 45 10.39 -3.54 -6.02
N HIS A 46 11.50 -2.81 -5.82
CA HIS A 46 12.64 -3.32 -5.05
C HIS A 46 12.27 -3.53 -3.58
N TYR A 47 11.62 -2.56 -2.95
CA TYR A 47 11.22 -2.66 -1.55
C TYR A 47 10.11 -3.69 -1.34
N ALA A 48 9.16 -3.81 -2.27
CA ALA A 48 8.17 -4.87 -2.26
C ALA A 48 8.83 -6.26 -2.33
N GLY A 49 9.86 -6.43 -3.17
CA GLY A 49 10.63 -7.68 -3.28
C GLY A 49 11.28 -8.08 -1.95
N ARG A 50 11.96 -7.13 -1.28
CA ARG A 50 12.57 -7.37 0.03
C ARG A 50 11.56 -7.75 1.11
N MET A 51 10.44 -7.05 1.14
CA MET A 51 9.35 -7.34 2.06
C MET A 51 8.76 -8.74 1.84
N LEU A 52 8.56 -9.14 0.59
CA LEU A 52 8.03 -10.45 0.26
C LEU A 52 9.01 -11.59 0.55
N GLU A 53 10.32 -11.35 0.43
CA GLU A 53 11.35 -12.28 0.87
C GLU A 53 11.25 -12.54 2.37
N TRP A 54 11.26 -11.50 3.19
CA TRP A 54 11.06 -11.61 4.64
C TRP A 54 9.73 -12.29 4.99
N SER A 55 8.63 -11.88 4.35
CA SER A 55 7.32 -12.47 4.60
C SER A 55 7.26 -13.96 4.26
N SER A 56 7.95 -14.40 3.21
CA SER A 56 8.07 -15.83 2.88
C SER A 56 8.77 -16.62 3.96
N ASP A 57 9.85 -16.08 4.51
CA ASP A 57 10.60 -16.71 5.60
C ASP A 57 9.78 -16.73 6.89
N TYR A 58 9.14 -15.61 7.22
CA TYR A 58 8.28 -15.49 8.39
C TYR A 58 7.13 -16.51 8.38
N HIS A 59 6.44 -16.66 7.24
CA HIS A 59 5.34 -17.59 7.08
C HIS A 59 5.79 -19.00 6.62
N GLN A 60 7.10 -19.25 6.54
CA GLN A 60 7.69 -20.51 6.08
C GLN A 60 7.11 -20.99 4.74
N THR A 61 6.97 -20.07 3.79
CA THR A 61 6.35 -20.32 2.50
C THR A 61 7.37 -20.20 1.37
N LYS A 62 6.98 -20.63 0.17
CA LYS A 62 7.81 -20.41 -1.02
C LYS A 62 7.90 -18.90 -1.33
N ARG A 63 9.15 -18.44 -1.57
CA ARG A 63 9.43 -17.07 -1.98
C ARG A 63 8.55 -16.65 -3.16
N ARG A 64 7.91 -15.49 -3.04
CA ARG A 64 7.08 -14.89 -4.08
C ARG A 64 7.67 -13.55 -4.49
N HIS A 65 7.77 -13.33 -5.79
CA HIS A 65 8.05 -12.01 -6.31
C HIS A 65 6.73 -11.26 -6.55
N PRO A 66 6.71 -9.91 -6.36
CA PRO A 66 5.54 -9.14 -6.69
C PRO A 66 5.28 -9.23 -8.19
N TRP A 67 4.01 -9.33 -8.57
CA TRP A 67 3.59 -9.27 -9.96
C TRP A 67 3.59 -7.81 -10.40
N PRO A 68 4.41 -7.41 -11.38
CA PRO A 68 4.40 -6.05 -11.88
C PRO A 68 3.12 -5.79 -12.69
N ILE A 69 2.46 -4.67 -12.41
CA ILE A 69 1.26 -4.24 -13.12
C ILE A 69 1.58 -2.97 -13.88
N ASN A 70 1.23 -2.95 -15.17
CA ASN A 70 1.37 -1.76 -16.00
C ASN A 70 0.17 -0.84 -15.77
N ALA A 71 0.38 0.25 -15.05
CA ALA A 71 -0.65 1.26 -14.82
C ALA A 71 -0.98 2.09 -16.08
N ASP A 72 -0.08 2.08 -17.08
CA ASP A 72 -0.30 2.81 -18.34
C ASP A 72 -1.32 2.11 -19.27
N ALA A 73 -1.67 0.85 -18.99
CA ALA A 73 -2.69 0.13 -19.74
C ALA A 73 -4.11 0.74 -19.60
N VAL A 74 -4.31 1.54 -18.57
CA VAL A 74 -5.54 2.33 -18.44
C VAL A 74 -5.33 3.66 -19.15
N THR A 75 -5.89 3.79 -20.36
CA THR A 75 -5.91 5.05 -21.10
C THR A 75 -6.75 6.07 -20.33
N TRP A 76 -6.08 6.86 -19.53
CA TRP A 76 -6.64 8.09 -19.00
C TRP A 76 -6.53 9.14 -20.10
N ASN A 77 -7.63 9.83 -20.43
CA ASN A 77 -7.52 11.11 -21.11
C ASN A 77 -6.77 12.07 -20.16
N ARG A 78 -5.46 12.18 -20.39
CA ARG A 78 -4.59 13.10 -19.64
C ARG A 78 -4.81 14.51 -20.17
N GLU A 79 -5.68 15.25 -19.55
CA GLU A 79 -5.41 16.65 -19.29
C GLU A 79 -4.40 16.68 -18.14
N GLU A 80 -3.31 17.44 -18.24
CA GLU A 80 -2.13 17.41 -17.37
C GLU A 80 -2.50 17.28 -15.89
N PRO A 81 -2.01 16.24 -15.18
CA PRO A 81 -2.37 16.02 -13.79
C PRO A 81 -1.69 17.08 -12.90
N GLU A 82 -2.47 17.79 -12.11
CA GLU A 82 -1.94 18.50 -10.95
C GLU A 82 -1.19 17.52 -10.03
N GLN A 83 -0.02 17.91 -9.53
CA GLN A 83 1.01 17.04 -8.90
C GLN A 83 0.57 16.09 -7.76
N GLY A 84 -0.63 16.16 -7.24
CA GLY A 84 -1.17 15.26 -6.21
C GLY A 84 -2.00 14.10 -6.73
N HIS A 85 -2.51 14.19 -7.95
CA HIS A 85 -3.42 13.19 -8.53
C HIS A 85 -2.71 12.00 -9.17
N GLU A 86 -1.42 12.10 -9.53
CA GLU A 86 -0.70 11.03 -10.23
C GLU A 86 -0.64 9.73 -9.44
N VAL A 87 -0.33 9.77 -8.16
CA VAL A 87 -0.15 8.55 -7.34
C VAL A 87 -1.46 7.76 -7.24
N GLN A 88 -2.57 8.46 -7.08
CA GLN A 88 -3.88 7.82 -6.94
C GLN A 88 -4.36 7.26 -8.28
N SER A 89 -4.09 7.95 -9.39
CA SER A 89 -4.43 7.47 -10.74
C SER A 89 -3.66 6.20 -11.10
N TYR A 90 -2.36 6.12 -10.79
CA TYR A 90 -1.56 4.91 -11.02
C TYR A 90 -2.06 3.72 -10.20
N LEU A 91 -2.40 3.95 -8.93
CA LEU A 91 -2.93 2.90 -8.07
C LEU A 91 -4.27 2.38 -8.61
N THR A 92 -5.19 3.29 -8.92
CA THR A 92 -6.52 2.95 -9.46
C THR A 92 -6.40 2.22 -10.79
N GLY A 93 -5.52 2.69 -11.69
CA GLY A 93 -5.25 2.04 -12.97
C GLY A 93 -4.71 0.62 -12.81
N GLY A 94 -3.74 0.43 -11.94
CA GLY A 94 -3.19 -0.90 -11.67
C GLY A 94 -4.22 -1.86 -11.08
N ILE A 95 -5.08 -1.40 -10.17
CA ILE A 95 -6.15 -2.23 -9.61
C ILE A 95 -7.18 -2.59 -10.68
N ALA A 96 -7.55 -1.64 -11.53
CA ALA A 96 -8.47 -1.89 -12.64
C ALA A 96 -7.93 -2.97 -13.59
N GLU A 97 -6.64 -2.96 -13.88
CA GLU A 97 -5.98 -4.00 -14.68
C GLU A 97 -6.05 -5.37 -13.99
N ILE A 98 -5.72 -5.44 -12.71
CA ILE A 98 -5.77 -6.70 -11.94
C ILE A 98 -7.16 -7.35 -12.05
N ILE A 99 -8.21 -6.56 -11.87
CA ILE A 99 -9.60 -7.04 -11.91
C ILE A 99 -10.01 -7.39 -13.34
N LYS A 100 -9.70 -6.49 -14.30
CA LYS A 100 -10.09 -6.66 -15.71
C LYS A 100 -9.48 -7.92 -16.34
N GLU A 101 -8.22 -8.17 -16.05
CA GLU A 101 -7.50 -9.35 -16.56
C GLU A 101 -7.78 -10.63 -15.76
N GLY A 102 -8.60 -10.54 -14.71
CA GLY A 102 -8.98 -11.70 -13.90
C GLY A 102 -7.84 -12.29 -13.06
N TYR A 103 -6.82 -11.49 -12.73
CA TYR A 103 -5.70 -11.96 -11.91
C TYR A 103 -6.10 -12.18 -10.45
N ALA A 104 -7.09 -11.42 -9.98
CA ALA A 104 -7.69 -11.59 -8.66
C ALA A 104 -9.19 -11.28 -8.68
N ASP A 105 -9.95 -11.92 -7.80
CA ASP A 105 -11.38 -11.69 -7.62
C ASP A 105 -11.67 -10.49 -6.73
N VAL A 106 -10.80 -10.23 -5.76
CA VAL A 106 -10.81 -9.06 -4.87
C VAL A 106 -9.40 -8.55 -4.67
N VAL A 107 -9.26 -7.25 -4.47
CA VAL A 107 -7.95 -6.60 -4.30
C VAL A 107 -7.95 -5.78 -3.01
N PHE A 108 -7.00 -6.06 -2.15
CA PHE A 108 -6.76 -5.28 -0.94
C PHE A 108 -5.73 -4.17 -1.21
N VAL A 109 -5.99 -2.98 -0.67
CA VAL A 109 -5.13 -1.80 -0.73
C VAL A 109 -4.90 -1.22 0.66
N GLY A 110 -3.68 -0.77 0.94
CA GLY A 110 -3.28 -0.22 2.23
C GLY A 110 -3.20 1.30 2.21
N VAL A 111 -4.26 1.98 1.75
CA VAL A 111 -4.33 3.44 1.80
C VAL A 111 -4.95 3.85 3.13
N ASN A 112 -4.19 4.55 3.94
CA ASN A 112 -4.58 5.00 5.26
C ASN A 112 -5.20 6.41 5.23
N GLU A 113 -5.85 6.81 6.33
CA GLU A 113 -6.37 8.17 6.54
C GLU A 113 -5.22 9.18 6.70
N TYR A 114 -5.46 10.43 6.30
CA TYR A 114 -4.54 11.52 6.60
C TYR A 114 -4.45 11.77 8.12
N PRO A 115 -3.28 12.12 8.65
CA PRO A 115 -3.17 12.56 10.03
C PRO A 115 -3.96 13.85 10.25
N PRO A 116 -4.46 14.12 11.47
CA PRO A 116 -5.29 15.30 11.78
C PRO A 116 -4.62 16.63 11.43
N ASN A 117 -3.29 16.66 11.44
CA ASN A 117 -2.45 17.84 11.17
C ASN A 117 -1.68 17.70 9.84
N HIS A 118 -2.24 17.00 8.84
CA HIS A 118 -1.54 16.74 7.57
C HIS A 118 -1.11 18.03 6.86
N GLU A 119 -1.86 19.12 7.01
CA GLU A 119 -1.52 20.45 6.46
C GLU A 119 -0.22 21.00 7.03
N GLU A 120 0.05 20.76 8.33
CA GLU A 120 1.31 21.12 8.97
C GLU A 120 2.49 20.24 8.53
N LEU A 121 2.19 19.00 8.12
CA LEU A 121 3.18 18.02 7.69
C LEU A 121 3.52 18.15 6.20
N CYS A 122 2.68 18.80 5.42
CA CYS A 122 2.77 18.92 3.97
C CYS A 122 2.90 20.38 3.55
N ASP A 123 3.96 20.71 2.83
CA ASP A 123 4.14 22.04 2.23
C ASP A 123 3.24 22.24 0.99
N TYR A 124 2.55 21.18 0.57
CA TYR A 124 1.64 21.17 -0.58
C TYR A 124 0.24 20.79 -0.12
N HIS A 125 -0.71 21.62 -0.46
CA HIS A 125 -2.12 21.29 -0.31
C HIS A 125 -2.42 20.13 -1.26
N THR A 126 -2.66 18.94 -0.73
CA THR A 126 -3.22 17.82 -1.49
C THR A 126 -4.73 17.84 -1.28
N PRO A 127 -5.50 18.45 -2.19
CA PRO A 127 -6.94 18.45 -2.06
C PRO A 127 -7.49 17.05 -2.37
N GLY A 128 -8.39 16.58 -1.56
CA GLY A 128 -9.17 15.40 -1.81
C GLY A 128 -8.99 14.26 -0.80
N PRO A 129 -9.93 13.32 -0.77
CA PRO A 129 -9.86 12.18 0.13
C PRO A 129 -8.68 11.30 -0.25
N ARG A 130 -7.91 10.89 0.75
CA ARG A 130 -6.87 9.90 0.60
C ARG A 130 -7.52 8.53 0.52
N GLY A 131 -7.39 7.89 -0.62
CA GLY A 131 -7.88 6.55 -0.79
C GLY A 131 -8.92 6.40 -1.88
N LEU A 132 -9.13 5.15 -2.24
CA LEU A 132 -10.22 4.76 -3.12
C LEU A 132 -11.52 4.94 -2.33
N SER A 133 -12.44 5.72 -2.89
CA SER A 133 -13.75 5.92 -2.27
C SER A 133 -14.44 4.57 -2.05
N ARG A 134 -14.84 4.29 -0.81
CA ARG A 134 -15.67 3.13 -0.48
C ARG A 134 -17.01 3.16 -1.21
N ASP A 135 -17.43 4.35 -1.64
CA ASP A 135 -18.73 4.62 -2.26
C ASP A 135 -18.63 4.77 -3.78
N SER A 136 -17.53 4.32 -4.39
CA SER A 136 -17.41 4.37 -5.84
C SER A 136 -18.44 3.47 -6.50
N ASP A 137 -19.38 4.07 -7.21
CA ASP A 137 -20.34 3.37 -8.08
C ASP A 137 -19.72 2.94 -9.41
N ALA A 138 -18.40 3.14 -9.60
CA ALA A 138 -17.70 2.66 -10.76
C ALA A 138 -17.88 1.14 -10.92
N GLU A 139 -18.32 0.72 -12.09
CA GLU A 139 -18.49 -0.68 -12.43
C GLU A 139 -17.28 -1.18 -13.22
N TRP A 140 -16.72 -2.30 -12.76
CA TRP A 140 -15.67 -3.03 -13.45
C TRP A 140 -16.16 -4.45 -13.75
N GLN A 141 -16.34 -4.76 -15.04
CA GLN A 141 -16.88 -6.05 -15.50
C GLN A 141 -18.21 -6.43 -14.82
N GLY A 142 -19.14 -5.46 -14.68
CA GLY A 142 -20.44 -5.68 -14.03
C GLY A 142 -20.40 -5.82 -12.51
N ARG A 143 -19.24 -5.58 -11.88
CA ARG A 143 -19.06 -5.57 -10.41
C ARG A 143 -18.80 -4.15 -9.93
N LYS A 144 -19.42 -3.75 -8.83
CA LYS A 144 -19.15 -2.45 -8.22
C LYS A 144 -17.74 -2.43 -7.66
N ALA A 145 -17.02 -1.32 -7.83
CA ALA A 145 -15.66 -1.16 -7.33
C ALA A 145 -15.56 -1.46 -5.82
N LYS A 146 -16.55 -1.03 -5.04
CA LYS A 146 -16.65 -1.28 -3.60
C LYS A 146 -16.74 -2.76 -3.21
N ASP A 147 -17.19 -3.63 -4.11
CA ASP A 147 -17.33 -5.07 -3.86
C ASP A 147 -16.05 -5.84 -4.21
N VAL A 148 -15.12 -5.21 -4.93
CA VAL A 148 -13.88 -5.83 -5.40
C VAL A 148 -12.61 -5.17 -4.87
N ILE A 149 -12.69 -3.91 -4.42
CA ILE A 149 -11.57 -3.19 -3.81
C ILE A 149 -11.84 -3.04 -2.33
N LEU A 150 -10.97 -3.62 -1.52
CA LEU A 150 -11.09 -3.59 -0.07
C LEU A 150 -9.94 -2.76 0.52
N ASN A 151 -10.30 -1.69 1.22
CA ASN A 151 -9.34 -0.80 1.88
C ASN A 151 -9.57 -0.80 3.41
N PRO A 152 -9.07 -1.80 4.15
CA PRO A 152 -9.32 -1.91 5.59
C PRO A 152 -8.67 -0.80 6.42
N PHE A 153 -7.70 -0.07 5.85
CA PHE A 153 -7.01 1.02 6.54
C PHE A 153 -7.59 2.41 6.24
N ALA A 154 -8.69 2.50 5.50
CA ALA A 154 -9.26 3.78 5.05
C ALA A 154 -9.55 4.77 6.20
N ASP A 155 -9.95 4.26 7.38
CA ASP A 155 -10.26 5.07 8.57
C ASP A 155 -9.19 4.95 9.66
N LEU A 156 -8.00 4.48 9.30
CA LEU A 156 -6.87 4.36 10.20
C LEU A 156 -5.77 5.35 9.81
N THR A 157 -5.42 6.22 10.73
CA THR A 157 -4.20 7.03 10.62
C THR A 157 -2.97 6.16 10.80
N LYS A 158 -1.83 6.59 10.27
CA LYS A 158 -0.60 5.79 10.26
C LYS A 158 -0.09 5.38 11.65
N ASP A 159 -0.32 6.19 12.69
CA ASP A 159 0.03 5.83 14.08
C ASP A 159 -0.72 4.58 14.56
N LYS A 160 -1.98 4.42 14.16
CA LYS A 160 -2.77 3.21 14.47
C LYS A 160 -2.21 1.98 13.75
N ILE A 161 -1.72 2.15 12.52
CA ILE A 161 -1.08 1.06 11.77
C ILE A 161 0.28 0.71 12.39
N VAL A 162 1.03 1.70 12.89
CA VAL A 162 2.27 1.46 13.65
C VAL A 162 1.98 0.64 14.91
N LYS A 163 0.97 1.03 15.70
CA LYS A 163 0.53 0.25 16.88
C LYS A 163 0.08 -1.16 16.53
N LEU A 164 -0.60 -1.32 15.40
CA LEU A 164 -1.02 -2.65 14.91
C LEU A 164 0.18 -3.52 14.56
N ALA A 165 1.20 -2.97 13.90
CA ALA A 165 2.44 -3.69 13.60
C ALA A 165 3.20 -4.12 14.87
N ASP A 166 3.19 -3.28 15.91
CA ASP A 166 3.77 -3.58 17.23
C ASP A 166 3.00 -4.73 17.90
N GLN A 167 1.68 -4.67 17.94
CA GLN A 167 0.82 -5.73 18.47
C GLN A 167 0.98 -7.07 17.75
N LEU A 168 1.28 -7.05 16.45
CA LEU A 168 1.56 -8.23 15.65
C LEU A 168 2.99 -8.75 15.83
N GLY A 169 3.85 -8.03 16.56
CA GLY A 169 5.25 -8.40 16.80
C GLY A 169 6.14 -8.28 15.54
N ILE A 170 5.75 -7.47 14.56
CA ILE A 170 6.48 -7.30 13.28
C ILE A 170 7.05 -5.88 13.08
N LEU A 171 6.91 -5.01 14.08
CA LEU A 171 7.24 -3.59 13.94
C LEU A 171 8.70 -3.36 13.51
N GLU A 172 9.65 -4.04 14.14
CA GLU A 172 11.07 -3.87 13.88
C GLU A 172 11.39 -4.22 12.41
N GLN A 173 11.03 -5.43 11.99
CA GLN A 173 11.32 -5.93 10.64
C GLN A 173 10.63 -5.09 9.56
N VAL A 174 9.34 -4.78 9.75
CA VAL A 174 8.59 -3.94 8.80
C VAL A 174 9.19 -2.54 8.71
N SER A 175 9.65 -1.98 9.84
CA SER A 175 10.25 -0.65 9.87
C SER A 175 11.56 -0.58 9.10
N GLU A 176 12.41 -1.60 9.21
CA GLU A 176 13.71 -1.67 8.54
C GLU A 176 13.60 -1.99 7.04
N LEU A 177 12.65 -2.85 6.68
CA LEU A 177 12.48 -3.33 5.29
C LEU A 177 11.77 -2.33 4.40
N THR A 178 10.91 -1.44 4.97
CA THR A 178 10.01 -0.60 4.19
C THR A 178 10.57 0.79 3.91
N HIS A 179 10.18 1.32 2.76
CA HIS A 179 10.57 2.65 2.30
C HIS A 179 9.33 3.51 2.05
N SER A 180 9.15 4.55 2.85
CA SER A 180 8.04 5.48 2.73
C SER A 180 8.40 6.76 1.97
N CYS A 181 9.64 6.92 1.55
CA CYS A 181 10.13 8.10 0.84
C CYS A 181 9.85 7.99 -0.67
N VAL A 182 9.54 9.10 -1.31
CA VAL A 182 9.37 9.17 -2.77
C VAL A 182 10.67 9.41 -3.53
N GLU A 183 11.78 9.66 -2.83
CA GLU A 183 13.08 9.83 -3.44
C GLU A 183 13.82 8.49 -3.55
N LEU A 184 14.45 8.23 -4.70
CA LEU A 184 15.23 7.02 -4.98
C LEU A 184 16.54 6.89 -4.18
N LYS A 185 16.90 7.88 -3.41
CA LYS A 185 18.15 7.89 -2.63
C LYS A 185 18.12 6.82 -1.56
N ARG A 186 19.27 6.21 -1.28
CA ARG A 186 19.44 5.38 -0.11
C ARG A 186 19.10 6.19 1.15
N GLY A 187 18.18 5.67 1.96
CA GLY A 187 17.69 6.35 3.13
C GLY A 187 16.47 7.22 2.82
N ARG A 188 16.04 7.98 3.80
CA ARG A 188 14.86 8.83 3.75
C ARG A 188 15.28 10.29 3.60
N CYS A 189 14.59 11.04 2.75
CA CYS A 189 14.91 12.47 2.55
C CYS A 189 14.56 13.34 3.77
N GLY A 190 13.67 12.87 4.66
CA GLY A 190 13.19 13.60 5.84
C GLY A 190 12.30 14.81 5.55
N LYS A 191 12.10 15.15 4.27
CA LYS A 191 11.42 16.39 3.84
C LYS A 191 10.04 16.13 3.23
N CYS A 192 9.88 15.05 2.45
CA CYS A 192 8.61 14.77 1.81
C CYS A 192 7.52 14.41 2.85
N PHE A 193 6.28 14.60 2.44
CA PHE A 193 5.12 14.29 3.29
C PHE A 193 5.22 12.90 3.92
N TRP A 194 5.54 11.88 3.15
CA TRP A 194 5.61 10.50 3.61
C TRP A 194 6.67 10.25 4.69
N CYS A 195 7.81 10.96 4.62
CA CYS A 195 8.82 10.92 5.67
C CYS A 195 8.34 11.63 6.93
N LYS A 196 7.72 12.81 6.79
CA LYS A 196 7.16 13.59 7.89
C LYS A 196 6.02 12.82 8.57
N GLU A 197 5.10 12.25 7.79
CA GLU A 197 3.97 11.44 8.28
C GLU A 197 4.46 10.22 9.07
N ARG A 198 5.46 9.50 8.55
CA ARG A 198 6.01 8.35 9.26
C ARG A 198 6.65 8.76 10.59
N LYS A 199 7.43 9.83 10.62
CA LYS A 199 8.00 10.38 11.85
C LYS A 199 6.92 10.78 12.85
N TRP A 200 5.88 11.44 12.38
CA TRP A 200 4.72 11.80 13.20
C TRP A 200 4.04 10.55 13.78
N ALA A 201 3.78 9.55 12.95
CA ALA A 201 3.08 8.34 13.33
C ALA A 201 3.78 7.55 14.44
N PHE A 202 5.10 7.39 14.35
CA PHE A 202 5.87 6.72 15.39
C PHE A 202 5.88 7.53 16.70
N LYS A 203 6.02 8.86 16.60
CA LYS A 203 5.94 9.76 17.77
C LYS A 203 4.57 9.65 18.45
N GLU A 204 3.48 9.70 17.68
CA GLU A 204 2.11 9.61 18.19
C GLU A 204 1.79 8.23 18.77
N ALA A 205 2.37 7.19 18.20
CA ALA A 205 2.29 5.84 18.74
C ALA A 205 3.08 5.66 20.06
N GLY A 206 3.98 6.57 20.39
CA GLY A 206 4.88 6.46 21.54
C GLY A 206 6.02 5.45 21.32
N LEU A 207 6.36 5.17 20.06
CA LEU A 207 7.32 4.17 19.64
C LEU A 207 8.50 4.82 18.89
N THR A 208 9.64 4.14 18.89
CA THR A 208 10.81 4.53 18.09
C THR A 208 10.76 3.83 16.73
N ASP A 209 11.07 4.56 15.64
CA ASP A 209 11.18 3.97 14.30
C ASP A 209 12.57 3.33 14.11
N PRO A 210 12.71 1.99 14.10
CA PRO A 210 13.99 1.33 13.92
C PRO A 210 14.60 1.56 12.54
N GLY A 211 13.77 1.87 11.56
CA GLY A 211 14.23 2.13 10.19
C GLY A 211 14.70 3.58 9.94
N LEU A 212 14.99 4.35 10.97
CA LEU A 212 15.52 5.74 10.84
C LEU A 212 17.03 5.83 10.70
N ASN A 213 17.77 4.74 10.68
CA ASN A 213 19.21 4.70 10.54
C ASN A 213 19.66 4.72 9.09
#